data_3eea48294dba3374df38870cf61383e4
#
_entry.id   3eea48294dba3374df38870cf61383e4
#
_cell.length_a   1.000
_cell.length_b   1.000
_cell.length_c   1.000
_cell.angle_alpha   90.00
_cell.angle_beta   90.00
_cell.angle_gamma   90.00
#
_symmetry.space_group_name_H-M   'P 1'
#
loop_
_entity.id
_entity.type
_entity.pdbx_description
1 polymer ?
#
loop_
_entity_poly.entity_id
_entity_poly.type
_entity_poly.pdbx_seq_one_letter_code
_entity_poly.pdbx_strand_id
1 'polypeptide(L)'
;ERLGVSRTPVREALQRLETQGMLARDGRSLIVASLDHNQLAELYTVRTELEGLAARLAARPATDEEIRVLRGMADDDRALVGGDPRALSKANKRFHRLIHLASHNRFLVQQLDLVHRSMALMTNTSFAAEGRDEVALTEHDQIVRAIEARDGEAAYQALRSHISKAFETRLRVDAGELKTR
;
A
#
# COMPACT_ATOMS: atom_id res chain seq x y z
N GLU A 1 -3.44 -28.96 17.12
CA GLU A 1 -2.69 -30.17 16.66
C GLU A 1 -2.24 -30.08 15.18
N ARG A 2 -2.94 -29.29 14.31
CA ARG A 2 -2.55 -29.14 12.89
C ARG A 2 -1.20 -28.46 12.65
N LEU A 3 -0.69 -27.65 13.60
CA LEU A 3 0.55 -26.88 13.44
C LEU A 3 1.74 -27.48 14.21
N GLY A 4 1.58 -28.58 14.94
CA GLY A 4 2.64 -29.24 15.70
C GLY A 4 3.28 -28.38 16.80
N VAL A 5 2.60 -27.30 17.23
CA VAL A 5 3.06 -26.38 18.28
C VAL A 5 2.15 -26.42 19.49
N SER A 6 2.68 -26.07 20.67
CA SER A 6 1.90 -26.03 21.92
C SER A 6 0.82 -24.91 21.86
N ARG A 7 -0.19 -24.99 22.74
CA ARG A 7 -1.30 -24.02 22.78
C ARG A 7 -0.86 -22.62 23.21
N THR A 8 0.17 -22.51 24.03
CA THR A 8 0.63 -21.23 24.59
C THR A 8 1.11 -20.26 23.51
N PRO A 9 2.09 -20.59 22.64
CA PRO A 9 2.55 -19.69 21.59
C PRO A 9 1.46 -19.34 20.58
N VAL A 10 0.51 -20.27 20.32
CA VAL A 10 -0.64 -19.98 19.44
C VAL A 10 -1.53 -18.92 20.08
N ARG A 11 -1.85 -19.04 21.37
CA ARG A 11 -2.69 -18.06 22.08
C ARG A 11 -2.03 -16.69 22.14
N GLU A 12 -0.72 -16.63 22.40
CA GLU A 12 0.04 -15.38 22.41
C GLU A 12 0.06 -14.71 21.03
N ALA A 13 0.26 -15.49 19.96
CA ALA A 13 0.21 -14.99 18.60
C ALA A 13 -1.18 -14.42 18.23
N LEU A 14 -2.26 -15.13 18.57
CA LEU A 14 -3.64 -14.68 18.36
C LEU A 14 -3.94 -13.40 19.17
N GLN A 15 -3.52 -13.33 20.42
CA GLN A 15 -3.69 -12.16 21.27
C GLN A 15 -2.92 -10.94 20.71
N ARG A 16 -1.72 -11.15 20.15
CA ARG A 16 -0.95 -10.11 19.48
C ARG A 16 -1.66 -9.62 18.23
N LEU A 17 -2.21 -10.52 17.41
CA LEU A 17 -2.99 -10.15 16.22
C LEU A 17 -4.28 -9.39 16.59
N GLU A 18 -4.95 -9.78 17.67
CA GLU A 18 -6.12 -9.08 18.21
C GLU A 18 -5.75 -7.66 18.67
N THR A 19 -4.65 -7.51 19.44
CA THR A 19 -4.13 -6.19 19.87
C THR A 19 -3.74 -5.30 18.69
N GLN A 20 -3.30 -5.89 17.58
CA GLN A 20 -2.97 -5.17 16.35
C GLN A 20 -4.17 -4.88 15.44
N GLY A 21 -5.39 -5.24 15.87
CA GLY A 21 -6.61 -5.04 15.10
C GLY A 21 -6.75 -5.95 13.87
N MET A 22 -5.91 -6.98 13.74
CA MET A 22 -5.99 -7.96 12.64
C MET A 22 -7.05 -9.03 12.88
N LEU A 23 -7.39 -9.26 14.14
CA LEU A 23 -8.48 -10.13 14.58
C LEU A 23 -9.47 -9.33 15.42
N ALA A 24 -10.73 -9.69 15.31
CA ALA A 24 -11.83 -9.15 16.12
C ALA A 24 -12.58 -10.28 16.83
N ARG A 25 -13.29 -9.93 17.90
CA ARG A 25 -14.18 -10.87 18.59
C ARG A 25 -15.58 -10.78 18.01
N ASP A 26 -16.10 -11.94 17.64
CA ASP A 26 -17.52 -12.15 17.36
C ASP A 26 -18.05 -13.16 18.38
N GLY A 27 -18.69 -12.67 19.43
CA GLY A 27 -19.08 -13.47 20.58
C GLY A 27 -17.87 -14.15 21.23
N ARG A 28 -17.80 -15.49 21.16
CA ARG A 28 -16.69 -16.29 21.72
C ARG A 28 -15.62 -16.63 20.68
N SER A 29 -15.82 -16.27 19.41
CA SER A 29 -14.95 -16.62 18.30
C SER A 29 -13.98 -15.46 18.00
N LEU A 30 -12.76 -15.78 17.55
CA LEU A 30 -11.87 -14.84 16.89
C LEU A 30 -12.07 -14.97 15.38
N ILE A 31 -12.35 -13.85 14.74
CA ILE A 31 -12.50 -13.74 13.29
C ILE A 31 -11.43 -12.80 12.72
N VAL A 32 -11.13 -12.90 11.45
CA VAL A 32 -10.31 -11.90 10.75
C VAL A 32 -11.12 -10.60 10.75
N ALA A 33 -10.49 -9.51 11.20
CA ALA A 33 -11.12 -8.20 11.21
C ALA A 33 -11.42 -7.75 9.77
N SER A 34 -12.44 -6.96 9.59
CA SER A 34 -12.76 -6.25 8.34
C SER A 34 -12.85 -4.76 8.62
N LEU A 35 -12.51 -3.95 7.65
CA LEU A 35 -12.68 -2.50 7.74
C LEU A 35 -14.04 -2.13 7.16
N ASP A 36 -14.84 -1.39 7.92
CA ASP A 36 -16.02 -0.74 7.38
C ASP A 36 -15.65 0.46 6.49
N HIS A 37 -16.64 1.06 5.85
CA HIS A 37 -16.43 2.16 4.92
C HIS A 37 -15.78 3.40 5.58
N ASN A 38 -16.16 3.73 6.81
CA ASN A 38 -15.61 4.87 7.55
C ASN A 38 -14.17 4.60 7.97
N GLN A 39 -13.89 3.42 8.52
CA GLN A 39 -12.55 2.97 8.89
C GLN A 39 -11.61 2.94 7.69
N LEU A 40 -12.13 2.56 6.51
CA LEU A 40 -11.36 2.59 5.27
C LEU A 40 -11.00 4.03 4.88
N ALA A 41 -11.93 4.98 4.97
CA ALA A 41 -11.68 6.39 4.68
C ALA A 41 -10.66 7.00 5.65
N GLU A 42 -10.78 6.70 6.95
CA GLU A 42 -9.81 7.12 7.97
C GLU A 42 -8.41 6.57 7.69
N LEU A 43 -8.31 5.28 7.34
CA LEU A 43 -7.04 4.64 6.99
C LEU A 43 -6.38 5.30 5.78
N TYR A 44 -7.16 5.58 4.71
CA TYR A 44 -6.64 6.23 3.51
C TYR A 44 -6.25 7.69 3.76
N THR A 45 -6.92 8.41 4.65
CA THR A 45 -6.53 9.76 5.07
C THR A 45 -5.12 9.75 5.65
N VAL A 46 -4.86 8.88 6.63
CA VAL A 46 -3.53 8.74 7.24
C VAL A 46 -2.50 8.24 6.23
N ARG A 47 -2.86 7.25 5.43
CA ARG A 47 -1.99 6.69 4.39
C ARG A 47 -1.52 7.76 3.40
N THR A 48 -2.44 8.57 2.90
CA THR A 48 -2.16 9.62 1.91
C THR A 48 -1.10 10.59 2.41
N GLU A 49 -1.20 11.02 3.67
CA GLU A 49 -0.24 11.94 4.27
C GLU A 49 1.13 11.29 4.52
N LEU A 50 1.16 10.09 5.08
CA LEU A 50 2.42 9.41 5.39
C LEU A 50 3.18 8.97 4.13
N GLU A 51 2.47 8.47 3.12
CA GLU A 51 3.07 8.08 1.84
C GLU A 51 3.60 9.32 1.09
N GLY A 52 2.83 10.42 1.06
CA GLY A 52 3.28 11.68 0.49
C GLY A 52 4.54 12.19 1.19
N LEU A 53 4.56 12.16 2.52
CA LEU A 53 5.75 12.55 3.30
C LEU A 53 6.95 11.66 2.97
N ALA A 54 6.75 10.36 2.78
CA ALA A 54 7.83 9.45 2.39
C ALA A 54 8.44 9.83 1.03
N ALA A 55 7.61 10.16 0.03
CA ALA A 55 8.09 10.60 -1.28
C ALA A 55 8.83 11.96 -1.20
N ARG A 56 8.29 12.92 -0.44
CA ARG A 56 8.96 14.21 -0.19
C ARG A 56 10.35 14.01 0.41
N LEU A 57 10.45 13.17 1.42
CA LEU A 57 11.71 12.88 2.06
C LEU A 57 12.65 12.12 1.13
N ALA A 58 12.16 11.11 0.40
CA ALA A 58 12.96 10.33 -0.53
C ALA A 58 13.66 11.20 -1.60
N ALA A 59 13.04 12.27 -2.04
CA ALA A 59 13.62 13.15 -3.06
C ALA A 59 14.97 13.77 -2.68
N ARG A 60 15.33 13.82 -1.40
CA ARG A 60 16.60 14.43 -0.94
C ARG A 60 17.68 13.41 -0.57
N PRO A 61 17.45 12.48 0.40
CA PRO A 61 18.48 11.55 0.87
C PRO A 61 18.63 10.31 0.01
N ALA A 62 17.69 9.98 -0.89
CA ALA A 62 17.81 8.78 -1.72
C ALA A 62 19.10 8.80 -2.53
N THR A 63 19.84 7.70 -2.49
CA THR A 63 21.05 7.53 -3.31
C THR A 63 20.69 7.38 -4.78
N ASP A 64 21.65 7.61 -5.67
CA ASP A 64 21.43 7.43 -7.10
C ASP A 64 21.15 5.95 -7.44
N GLU A 65 21.67 5.02 -6.64
CA GLU A 65 21.37 3.59 -6.74
C GLU A 65 19.90 3.29 -6.41
N GLU A 66 19.40 3.84 -5.30
CA GLU A 66 17.99 3.67 -4.90
C GLU A 66 17.04 4.24 -5.96
N ILE A 67 17.38 5.39 -6.52
CA ILE A 67 16.60 6.02 -7.61
C ILE A 67 16.63 5.16 -8.87
N ARG A 68 17.80 4.63 -9.26
CA ARG A 68 17.90 3.72 -10.43
C ARG A 68 17.08 2.47 -10.24
N VAL A 69 17.10 1.87 -9.04
CA VAL A 69 16.26 0.69 -8.73
C VAL A 69 14.78 1.06 -8.78
N LEU A 70 14.39 2.21 -8.24
CA LEU A 70 13.00 2.68 -8.28
C LEU A 70 12.51 2.89 -9.72
N ARG A 71 13.35 3.48 -10.60
CA ARG A 71 13.08 3.64 -12.03
C ARG A 71 12.92 2.28 -12.70
N GLY A 72 13.85 1.36 -12.50
CA GLY A 72 13.78 0.01 -13.04
C GLY A 72 12.51 -0.73 -12.65
N MET A 73 12.08 -0.63 -11.37
CA MET A 73 10.81 -1.22 -10.93
C MET A 73 9.61 -0.64 -11.66
N ALA A 74 9.55 0.70 -11.83
CA ALA A 74 8.45 1.36 -12.55
C ALA A 74 8.40 0.94 -14.04
N ASP A 75 9.56 0.70 -14.66
CA ASP A 75 9.65 0.26 -16.06
C ASP A 75 9.29 -1.22 -16.21
N ASP A 76 9.79 -2.09 -15.32
CA ASP A 76 9.49 -3.53 -15.31
C ASP A 76 7.99 -3.82 -15.08
N ASP A 77 7.35 -3.04 -14.20
CA ASP A 77 5.95 -3.22 -13.87
C ASP A 77 5.01 -2.95 -15.07
N ARG A 78 5.49 -2.26 -16.13
CA ARG A 78 4.73 -2.07 -17.39
C ARG A 78 4.41 -3.39 -18.09
N ALA A 79 5.24 -4.40 -17.93
CA ALA A 79 4.98 -5.74 -18.47
C ALA A 79 3.80 -6.47 -17.80
N LEU A 80 3.32 -5.95 -16.67
CA LEU A 80 2.20 -6.53 -15.90
C LEU A 80 0.84 -5.95 -16.32
N VAL A 81 0.80 -4.94 -17.20
CA VAL A 81 -0.45 -4.32 -17.69
C VAL A 81 -1.30 -5.36 -18.40
N GLY A 82 -2.61 -5.35 -18.12
CA GLY A 82 -3.56 -6.32 -18.66
C GLY A 82 -3.49 -7.71 -18.02
N GLY A 83 -2.51 -7.96 -17.11
CA GLY A 83 -2.30 -9.22 -16.43
C GLY A 83 -3.10 -9.38 -15.13
N ASP A 84 -2.62 -10.27 -14.24
CA ASP A 84 -3.25 -10.56 -12.95
C ASP A 84 -3.21 -9.33 -12.02
N PRO A 85 -4.38 -8.82 -11.55
CA PRO A 85 -4.44 -7.72 -10.60
C PRO A 85 -3.68 -7.97 -9.28
N ARG A 86 -3.53 -9.22 -8.88
CA ARG A 86 -2.75 -9.59 -7.67
C ARG A 86 -1.25 -9.43 -7.90
N ALA A 87 -0.76 -9.76 -9.10
CA ALA A 87 0.64 -9.55 -9.46
C ALA A 87 0.98 -8.06 -9.44
N LEU A 88 0.13 -7.23 -10.05
CA LEU A 88 0.24 -5.76 -10.01
C LEU A 88 0.18 -5.21 -8.59
N SER A 89 -0.75 -5.68 -7.76
CA SER A 89 -0.82 -5.28 -6.34
C SER A 89 0.47 -5.61 -5.58
N LYS A 90 1.09 -6.76 -5.86
CA LYS A 90 2.38 -7.15 -5.25
C LYS A 90 3.52 -6.25 -5.74
N ALA A 91 3.58 -5.94 -7.02
CA ALA A 91 4.55 -5.03 -7.61
C ALA A 91 4.42 -3.62 -7.02
N ASN A 92 3.19 -3.09 -6.99
CA ASN A 92 2.87 -1.80 -6.37
C ASN A 92 3.34 -1.73 -4.90
N LYS A 93 3.13 -2.78 -4.10
CA LYS A 93 3.60 -2.82 -2.71
C LYS A 93 5.13 -2.73 -2.61
N ARG A 94 5.87 -3.37 -3.54
CA ARG A 94 7.34 -3.29 -3.58
C ARG A 94 7.81 -1.89 -3.95
N PHE A 95 7.17 -1.28 -4.95
CA PHE A 95 7.45 0.09 -5.38
C PHE A 95 7.30 1.09 -4.21
N HIS A 96 6.14 1.10 -3.55
CA HIS A 96 5.92 1.96 -2.37
C HIS A 96 6.93 1.67 -1.26
N ARG A 97 7.20 0.39 -0.99
CA ARG A 97 8.17 0.00 0.04
C ARG A 97 9.56 0.59 -0.20
N LEU A 98 10.01 0.63 -1.45
CA LEU A 98 11.30 1.24 -1.78
C LEU A 98 11.30 2.76 -1.52
N ILE A 99 10.21 3.46 -1.88
CA ILE A 99 10.06 4.90 -1.56
C ILE A 99 10.12 5.12 -0.04
N HIS A 100 9.44 4.27 0.75
CA HIS A 100 9.50 4.37 2.21
C HIS A 100 10.93 4.24 2.74
N LEU A 101 11.68 3.26 2.25
CA LEU A 101 13.07 3.04 2.66
C LEU A 101 13.97 4.19 2.22
N ALA A 102 13.81 4.68 0.98
CA ALA A 102 14.54 5.81 0.42
C ALA A 102 14.27 7.15 1.14
N SER A 103 13.20 7.23 1.95
CA SER A 103 12.96 8.37 2.84
C SER A 103 14.02 8.50 3.95
N HIS A 104 14.78 7.43 4.21
CA HIS A 104 15.78 7.29 5.28
C HIS A 104 15.23 7.68 6.67
N ASN A 105 13.92 7.60 6.88
CA ASN A 105 13.24 7.90 8.14
C ASN A 105 12.64 6.64 8.76
N ARG A 106 13.38 6.01 9.69
CA ARG A 106 12.97 4.76 10.35
C ARG A 106 11.61 4.84 11.05
N PHE A 107 11.28 6.00 11.63
CA PHE A 107 10.01 6.18 12.36
C PHE A 107 8.84 6.26 11.39
N LEU A 108 9.00 6.96 10.26
CA LEU A 108 7.99 7.00 9.20
C LEU A 108 7.76 5.60 8.61
N VAL A 109 8.84 4.84 8.35
CA VAL A 109 8.74 3.46 7.87
C VAL A 109 7.95 2.58 8.83
N GLN A 110 8.16 2.70 10.15
CA GLN A 110 7.40 1.95 11.15
C GLN A 110 5.90 2.28 11.12
N GLN A 111 5.53 3.56 10.97
CA GLN A 111 4.12 3.95 10.86
C GLN A 111 3.48 3.45 9.58
N LEU A 112 4.18 3.55 8.45
CA LEU A 112 3.72 3.00 7.18
C LEU A 112 3.56 1.48 7.22
N ASP A 113 4.43 0.76 7.93
CA ASP A 113 4.27 -0.68 8.15
C ASP A 113 2.99 -1.03 8.93
N LEU A 114 2.56 -0.18 9.88
CA LEU A 114 1.26 -0.33 10.56
C LEU A 114 0.09 -0.13 9.61
N VAL A 115 0.13 0.96 8.82
CA VAL A 115 -0.88 1.25 7.80
C VAL A 115 -1.00 0.10 6.79
N HIS A 116 0.13 -0.40 6.28
CA HIS A 116 0.13 -1.50 5.32
C HIS A 116 -0.38 -2.83 5.89
N ARG A 117 -0.18 -3.09 7.18
CA ARG A 117 -0.81 -4.24 7.86
C ARG A 117 -2.33 -4.10 7.88
N SER A 118 -2.86 -2.93 8.23
CA SER A 118 -4.31 -2.70 8.21
C SER A 118 -4.89 -2.86 6.80
N MET A 119 -4.14 -2.45 5.76
CA MET A 119 -4.55 -2.67 4.37
C MET A 119 -4.63 -4.16 3.97
N ALA A 120 -3.94 -5.06 4.66
CA ALA A 120 -4.05 -6.49 4.41
C ALA A 120 -5.43 -7.07 4.77
N LEU A 121 -6.24 -6.34 5.54
CA LEU A 121 -7.64 -6.69 5.85
C LEU A 121 -8.60 -6.47 4.67
N MET A 122 -8.14 -5.78 3.64
CA MET A 122 -8.95 -5.52 2.46
C MET A 122 -8.94 -6.72 1.51
N THR A 123 -10.12 -7.14 1.07
CA THR A 123 -10.31 -8.32 0.20
C THR A 123 -9.97 -8.05 -1.26
N ASN A 124 -10.23 -6.83 -1.74
CA ASN A 124 -10.07 -6.44 -3.14
C ASN A 124 -8.86 -5.49 -3.33
N THR A 125 -8.44 -5.31 -4.56
CA THR A 125 -7.45 -4.31 -4.96
C THR A 125 -8.06 -3.34 -5.97
N SER A 126 -7.63 -2.07 -5.97
CA SER A 126 -8.02 -1.10 -6.99
C SER A 126 -7.62 -1.54 -8.40
N PHE A 127 -6.58 -2.38 -8.53
CA PHE A 127 -6.15 -2.96 -9.81
C PHE A 127 -7.15 -3.94 -10.43
N ALA A 128 -8.18 -4.36 -9.69
CA ALA A 128 -9.29 -5.12 -10.25
C ALA A 128 -10.11 -4.28 -11.25
N ALA A 129 -10.16 -2.95 -11.09
CA ALA A 129 -10.85 -2.06 -12.02
C ALA A 129 -10.13 -2.01 -13.38
N GLU A 130 -10.92 -2.10 -14.46
CA GLU A 130 -10.42 -2.03 -15.82
C GLU A 130 -9.70 -0.70 -16.09
N GLY A 131 -8.50 -0.75 -16.70
CA GLY A 131 -7.67 0.42 -17.02
C GLY A 131 -6.94 1.07 -15.84
N ARG A 132 -7.18 0.62 -14.59
CA ARG A 132 -6.49 1.21 -13.42
C ARG A 132 -4.98 0.93 -13.41
N ASP A 133 -4.56 -0.18 -13.98
CA ASP A 133 -3.16 -0.56 -14.12
C ASP A 133 -2.36 0.46 -14.97
N GLU A 134 -2.82 0.81 -16.17
CA GLU A 134 -2.15 1.81 -17.03
C GLU A 134 -2.06 3.17 -16.35
N VAL A 135 -3.16 3.61 -15.71
CA VAL A 135 -3.21 4.87 -14.98
C VAL A 135 -2.23 4.87 -13.82
N ALA A 136 -2.20 3.78 -13.03
CA ALA A 136 -1.30 3.67 -11.88
C ALA A 136 0.17 3.71 -12.28
N LEU A 137 0.56 3.06 -13.38
CA LEU A 137 1.93 3.07 -13.87
C LEU A 137 2.36 4.45 -14.40
N THR A 138 1.42 5.19 -15.01
CA THR A 138 1.67 6.59 -15.40
C THR A 138 1.88 7.46 -14.16
N GLU A 139 1.12 7.23 -13.09
CA GLU A 139 1.27 7.92 -11.81
C GLU A 139 2.61 7.56 -11.13
N HIS A 140 3.01 6.29 -11.16
CA HIS A 140 4.33 5.86 -10.65
C HIS A 140 5.47 6.55 -11.39
N ASP A 141 5.39 6.65 -12.72
CA ASP A 141 6.39 7.36 -13.51
C ASP A 141 6.50 8.84 -13.11
N GLN A 142 5.38 9.52 -12.85
CA GLN A 142 5.37 10.90 -12.35
C GLN A 142 6.06 11.02 -10.98
N ILE A 143 5.80 10.07 -10.07
CA ILE A 143 6.45 10.04 -8.75
C ILE A 143 7.96 9.86 -8.89
N VAL A 144 8.39 8.91 -9.73
CA VAL A 144 9.83 8.65 -9.94
C VAL A 144 10.51 9.87 -10.55
N ARG A 145 9.93 10.50 -11.58
CA ARG A 145 10.47 11.73 -12.17
C ARG A 145 10.65 12.86 -11.16
N ALA A 146 9.70 13.05 -10.25
CA ALA A 146 9.82 14.06 -9.21
C ALA A 146 10.96 13.74 -8.22
N ILE A 147 11.14 12.47 -7.87
CA ILE A 147 12.25 12.02 -7.01
C ILE A 147 13.60 12.19 -7.75
N GLU A 148 13.70 11.82 -9.02
CA GLU A 148 14.87 12.01 -9.88
C GLU A 148 15.26 13.49 -9.98
N ALA A 149 14.27 14.35 -10.14
CA ALA A 149 14.47 15.81 -10.16
C ALA A 149 14.80 16.41 -8.79
N ARG A 150 14.84 15.59 -7.71
CA ARG A 150 15.04 16.02 -6.33
C ARG A 150 13.97 17.03 -5.86
N ASP A 151 12.82 17.06 -6.51
CA ASP A 151 11.67 17.91 -6.15
C ASP A 151 10.76 17.19 -5.15
N GLY A 152 11.03 17.45 -3.87
CA GLY A 152 10.27 16.82 -2.79
C GLY A 152 8.79 17.25 -2.76
N GLU A 153 8.46 18.47 -3.16
CA GLU A 153 7.06 18.91 -3.16
C GLU A 153 6.28 18.27 -4.31
N ALA A 154 6.86 18.22 -5.50
CA ALA A 154 6.25 17.51 -6.62
C ALA A 154 6.07 16.01 -6.31
N ALA A 155 7.07 15.36 -5.68
CA ALA A 155 7.00 13.96 -5.27
C ALA A 155 5.86 13.72 -4.24
N TYR A 156 5.73 14.61 -3.25
CA TYR A 156 4.64 14.59 -2.28
C TYR A 156 3.27 14.66 -2.94
N GLN A 157 3.06 15.64 -3.82
CA GLN A 157 1.76 15.84 -4.47
C GLN A 157 1.43 14.67 -5.43
N ALA A 158 2.44 14.19 -6.18
CA ALA A 158 2.26 13.06 -7.09
C ALA A 158 1.82 11.79 -6.34
N LEU A 159 2.48 11.47 -5.22
CA LEU A 159 2.12 10.27 -4.45
C LEU A 159 0.78 10.41 -3.74
N ARG A 160 0.46 11.57 -3.17
CA ARG A 160 -0.87 11.84 -2.60
C ARG A 160 -1.98 11.66 -3.63
N SER A 161 -1.81 12.24 -4.82
CA SER A 161 -2.77 12.09 -5.92
C SER A 161 -2.97 10.63 -6.31
N HIS A 162 -1.87 9.86 -6.43
CA HIS A 162 -1.92 8.43 -6.70
C HIS A 162 -2.75 7.65 -5.65
N ILE A 163 -2.50 7.88 -4.35
CA ILE A 163 -3.23 7.21 -3.27
C ILE A 163 -4.71 7.61 -3.26
N SER A 164 -5.02 8.90 -3.47
CA SER A 164 -6.41 9.39 -3.50
C SER A 164 -7.20 8.76 -4.65
N LYS A 165 -6.61 8.66 -5.84
CA LYS A 165 -7.24 8.01 -7.00
C LYS A 165 -7.40 6.49 -6.80
N ALA A 166 -6.44 5.84 -6.15
CA ALA A 166 -6.56 4.43 -5.79
C ALA A 166 -7.72 4.20 -4.80
N PHE A 167 -7.93 5.11 -3.86
CA PHE A 167 -9.06 5.07 -2.93
C PHE A 167 -10.39 5.29 -3.64
N GLU A 168 -10.51 6.35 -4.46
CA GLU A 168 -11.71 6.61 -5.26
C GLU A 168 -12.09 5.41 -6.14
N THR A 169 -11.11 4.86 -6.88
CA THR A 169 -11.32 3.66 -7.70
C THR A 169 -11.86 2.51 -6.86
N ARG A 170 -11.30 2.30 -5.67
CA ARG A 170 -11.73 1.24 -4.77
C ARG A 170 -13.16 1.43 -4.32
N LEU A 171 -13.54 2.64 -3.90
CA LEU A 171 -14.93 2.94 -3.50
C LEU A 171 -15.92 2.62 -4.61
N ARG A 172 -15.58 2.96 -5.86
CA ARG A 172 -16.41 2.68 -7.04
C ARG A 172 -16.49 1.20 -7.38
N VAL A 173 -15.39 0.44 -7.17
CA VAL A 173 -15.39 -1.03 -7.30
C VAL A 173 -16.30 -1.66 -6.24
N ASP A 174 -16.17 -1.24 -4.99
CA ASP A 174 -16.97 -1.77 -3.87
C ASP A 174 -18.46 -1.41 -4.00
N ALA A 175 -18.78 -0.27 -4.64
CA ALA A 175 -20.15 0.13 -5.00
C ALA A 175 -20.70 -0.60 -6.25
N GLY A 176 -19.89 -1.41 -6.94
CA GLY A 176 -20.30 -2.09 -8.19
C GLY A 176 -20.41 -1.18 -9.41
N GLU A 177 -19.85 0.03 -9.36
CA GLU A 177 -19.92 1.01 -10.44
C GLU A 177 -18.88 0.78 -11.54
N LEU A 178 -17.81 0.04 -11.28
CA LEU A 178 -16.74 -0.26 -12.22
C LEU A 178 -16.69 -1.75 -12.55
N LYS A 179 -16.41 -2.03 -13.83
CA LYS A 179 -16.10 -3.39 -14.27
C LYS A 179 -14.79 -3.84 -13.64
N THR A 180 -14.78 -5.08 -13.16
CA THR A 180 -13.60 -5.72 -12.58
C THR A 180 -13.15 -6.90 -13.42
N ARG A 181 -11.86 -7.14 -13.42
CA ARG A 181 -11.20 -8.29 -14.05
C ARG A 181 -11.03 -9.44 -13.07
#